data_4982daeadc98aab97d529177851dbbbc
#
_entry.id   4982daeadc98aab97d529177851dbbbc
#
_cell.length_a   1.000
_cell.length_b   1.000
_cell.length_c   1.000
_cell.angle_alpha   90.00
_cell.angle_beta   90.00
_cell.angle_gamma   90.00
#
_symmetry.space_group_name_H-M   'P 1'
#
loop_
_entity.id
_entity.type
_entity.pdbx_description
1 polymer ?
#
loop_
_entity_poly.entity_id
_entity_poly.type
_entity_poly.pdbx_seq_one_letter_code
_entity_poly.pdbx_strand_id
1 'polypeptide(L)'
;MEIPFAFGRIVGDEDFTDRKDETAKLLANISSLTNTAIISPRRWGKSSLVSRAIGLAAQEYKDYMFVRMNVFKCSDEQEFYASFAKCVMSQVSSSIENLMSDAREFISSLLPKVSISDPAGQYELSFGLDVRSNPIGEDILDLPQRIAEKKKKKLVICIDEFQQIGEFGDSLRFQKILRSHWQEQRDVAYILYGSKKHMMLKIFGEYNMPFYRFGDIMFLPKISTADWSEYIVSCFARTGKSISAELASYLAERVENHSYYVQQLAQASWLRTADACSEDIVDLALESILDALNLQFINTMDTLTDKQRNYLCAVADGVSQFSSVDTLAKYNLGSTGNIRILKNALQTKDLIDVEGRKVSIQDPVFCLWLRTQYQKF
;
A
#
# COMPACT_ATOMS: atom_id res chain seq x y z
N MET A 1 -22.57 13.61 16.69
CA MET A 1 -22.35 12.14 16.78
C MET A 1 -21.17 11.81 15.88
N GLU A 2 -20.13 11.20 16.42
CA GLU A 2 -18.93 10.87 15.65
C GLU A 2 -19.20 9.63 14.79
N ILE A 3 -18.76 9.68 13.52
CA ILE A 3 -18.96 8.57 12.59
C ILE A 3 -17.95 7.47 12.93
N PRO A 4 -18.41 6.23 13.27
CA PRO A 4 -17.55 5.20 13.83
C PRO A 4 -16.77 4.38 12.78
N PHE A 5 -16.78 4.81 11.53
CA PHE A 5 -16.10 4.13 10.41
C PHE A 5 -15.18 5.09 9.65
N ALA A 6 -13.98 4.65 9.36
CA ALA A 6 -12.97 5.46 8.67
C ALA A 6 -12.47 4.76 7.39
N PHE A 7 -12.61 5.43 6.24
CA PHE A 7 -12.02 4.98 4.98
C PHE A 7 -11.37 6.16 4.24
N GLY A 8 -10.49 5.88 3.28
CA GLY A 8 -9.79 6.91 2.51
C GLY A 8 -8.65 7.61 3.26
N ARG A 9 -8.37 7.21 4.50
CA ARG A 9 -7.26 7.73 5.32
C ARG A 9 -6.56 6.59 6.08
N ILE A 10 -5.39 6.87 6.64
CA ILE A 10 -4.76 5.96 7.59
C ILE A 10 -5.61 5.94 8.86
N VAL A 11 -6.02 4.74 9.31
CA VAL A 11 -6.86 4.59 10.48
C VAL A 11 -6.03 4.69 11.76
N GLY A 12 -6.61 5.33 12.79
CA GLY A 12 -6.06 5.39 14.13
C GLY A 12 -6.32 4.10 14.93
N ASP A 13 -5.85 4.08 16.17
CA ASP A 13 -5.95 2.89 17.05
C ASP A 13 -7.39 2.46 17.34
N GLU A 14 -8.33 3.40 17.44
CA GLU A 14 -9.73 3.13 17.72
C GLU A 14 -10.49 2.50 16.54
N ASP A 15 -10.05 2.81 15.32
CA ASP A 15 -10.64 2.31 14.08
C ASP A 15 -9.88 1.11 13.50
N PHE A 16 -8.80 0.69 14.18
CA PHE A 16 -7.97 -0.41 13.75
C PHE A 16 -8.57 -1.73 14.22
N THR A 17 -9.01 -2.56 13.27
CA THR A 17 -9.56 -3.88 13.59
C THR A 17 -8.63 -4.99 13.12
N ASP A 18 -8.58 -6.08 13.88
CA ASP A 18 -7.77 -7.26 13.63
C ASP A 18 -6.26 -6.96 13.46
N ARG A 19 -5.55 -7.74 12.68
CA ARG A 19 -4.10 -7.59 12.40
C ARG A 19 -3.21 -7.81 13.62
N LYS A 20 -3.69 -8.57 14.61
CA LYS A 20 -2.92 -8.85 15.84
C LYS A 20 -1.65 -9.62 15.53
N ASP A 21 -1.77 -10.66 14.71
CA ASP A 21 -0.65 -11.53 14.34
C ASP A 21 0.35 -10.79 13.45
N GLU A 22 -0.14 -10.03 12.46
CA GLU A 22 0.73 -9.25 11.60
C GLU A 22 1.42 -8.11 12.35
N THR A 23 0.72 -7.48 13.30
CA THR A 23 1.30 -6.46 14.17
C THR A 23 2.38 -7.07 15.07
N ALA A 24 2.10 -8.20 15.71
CA ALA A 24 3.07 -8.90 16.56
C ALA A 24 4.31 -9.36 15.76
N LYS A 25 4.10 -9.90 14.57
CA LYS A 25 5.18 -10.29 13.67
C LYS A 25 6.04 -9.08 13.25
N LEU A 26 5.41 -7.96 12.90
CA LEU A 26 6.13 -6.76 12.50
C LEU A 26 6.92 -6.16 13.67
N LEU A 27 6.36 -6.17 14.89
CA LEU A 27 7.08 -5.77 16.11
C LEU A 27 8.28 -6.66 16.40
N ALA A 28 8.14 -7.99 16.23
CA ALA A 28 9.26 -8.92 16.38
C ALA A 28 10.36 -8.65 15.35
N ASN A 29 10.01 -8.37 14.09
CA ASN A 29 10.97 -8.00 13.06
C ASN A 29 11.66 -6.65 13.36
N ILE A 30 10.93 -5.66 13.88
CA ILE A 30 11.49 -4.39 14.33
C ILE A 30 12.49 -4.63 15.46
N SER A 31 12.14 -5.40 16.48
CA SER A 31 13.01 -5.65 17.65
C SER A 31 14.30 -6.39 17.29
N SER A 32 14.26 -7.27 16.30
CA SER A 32 15.41 -8.02 15.78
C SER A 32 16.17 -7.33 14.66
N LEU A 33 15.76 -6.13 14.25
CA LEU A 33 16.27 -5.41 13.08
C LEU A 33 16.20 -6.25 11.78
N THR A 34 15.16 -7.06 11.64
CA THR A 34 14.94 -7.86 10.45
C THR A 34 14.23 -7.01 9.38
N ASN A 35 14.86 -6.90 8.21
CA ASN A 35 14.24 -6.24 7.06
C ASN A 35 12.93 -6.95 6.70
N THR A 36 11.91 -6.18 6.35
CA THR A 36 10.58 -6.73 6.08
C THR A 36 10.00 -6.13 4.80
N ALA A 37 9.49 -6.98 3.92
CA ALA A 37 8.70 -6.58 2.76
C ALA A 37 7.23 -6.92 3.00
N ILE A 38 6.32 -5.92 2.96
CA ILE A 38 4.88 -6.15 3.12
C ILE A 38 4.20 -6.03 1.75
N ILE A 39 3.60 -7.14 1.31
CA ILE A 39 2.98 -7.27 -0.01
C ILE A 39 1.48 -7.50 0.14
N SER A 40 0.68 -6.60 -0.40
CA SER A 40 -0.77 -6.81 -0.55
C SER A 40 -1.35 -5.84 -1.58
N PRO A 41 -2.56 -6.09 -2.09
CA PRO A 41 -3.27 -5.14 -2.95
C PRO A 41 -3.48 -3.77 -2.31
N ARG A 42 -3.92 -2.80 -3.10
CA ARG A 42 -4.29 -1.47 -2.63
C ARG A 42 -5.41 -1.53 -1.59
N ARG A 43 -5.41 -0.58 -0.63
CA ARG A 43 -6.51 -0.36 0.33
C ARG A 43 -6.79 -1.53 1.29
N TRP A 44 -5.80 -2.41 1.50
CA TRP A 44 -5.88 -3.52 2.46
C TRP A 44 -5.33 -3.17 3.86
N GLY A 45 -4.96 -1.91 4.10
CA GLY A 45 -4.54 -1.44 5.41
C GLY A 45 -3.03 -1.53 5.70
N LYS A 46 -2.15 -1.70 4.69
CA LYS A 46 -0.68 -1.73 4.88
C LYS A 46 -0.13 -0.55 5.67
N SER A 47 -0.43 0.66 5.21
CA SER A 47 0.10 1.89 5.83
C SER A 47 -0.44 2.09 7.25
N SER A 48 -1.67 1.62 7.54
CA SER A 48 -2.25 1.62 8.88
C SER A 48 -1.54 0.60 9.79
N LEU A 49 -1.25 -0.62 9.29
CA LEU A 49 -0.48 -1.63 10.02
C LEU A 49 0.91 -1.12 10.38
N VAL A 50 1.64 -0.57 9.40
CA VAL A 50 2.98 0.00 9.62
C VAL A 50 2.92 1.17 10.61
N SER A 51 1.93 2.06 10.48
CA SER A 51 1.75 3.19 11.39
C SER A 51 1.51 2.74 12.83
N ARG A 52 0.64 1.74 13.03
CA ARG A 52 0.35 1.15 14.35
C ARG A 52 1.58 0.47 14.95
N ALA A 53 2.27 -0.38 14.18
CA ALA A 53 3.47 -1.05 14.66
C ALA A 53 4.57 -0.07 15.07
N ILE A 54 4.79 1.01 14.30
CA ILE A 54 5.72 2.08 14.66
C ILE A 54 5.27 2.77 15.96
N GLY A 55 3.98 3.09 16.11
CA GLY A 55 3.45 3.72 17.30
C GLY A 55 3.70 2.89 18.55
N LEU A 56 3.43 1.59 18.50
CA LEU A 56 3.70 0.64 19.59
C LEU A 56 5.21 0.49 19.86
N ALA A 57 6.01 0.29 18.80
CA ALA A 57 7.45 0.16 18.94
C ALA A 57 8.12 1.41 19.52
N ALA A 58 7.66 2.62 19.17
CA ALA A 58 8.17 3.87 19.70
C ALA A 58 7.84 4.07 21.20
N GLN A 59 6.77 3.47 21.68
CA GLN A 59 6.44 3.44 23.11
C GLN A 59 7.35 2.47 23.88
N GLU A 60 7.66 1.32 23.29
CA GLU A 60 8.43 0.24 23.90
C GLU A 60 9.95 0.46 23.80
N TYR A 61 10.45 0.83 22.63
CA TYR A 61 11.90 0.92 22.33
C TYR A 61 12.37 2.39 22.29
N LYS A 62 12.89 2.90 23.40
CA LYS A 62 13.34 4.32 23.52
C LYS A 62 14.67 4.62 22.80
N ASP A 63 15.40 3.60 22.45
CA ASP A 63 16.65 3.65 21.69
C ASP A 63 16.46 3.51 20.18
N TYR A 64 15.20 3.41 19.71
CA TYR A 64 14.87 3.35 18.28
C TYR A 64 14.44 4.71 17.73
N MET A 65 14.78 4.96 16.49
CA MET A 65 14.30 6.08 15.68
C MET A 65 13.55 5.53 14.45
N PHE A 66 12.45 6.14 14.11
CA PHE A 66 11.59 5.70 13.00
C PHE A 66 11.54 6.75 11.92
N VAL A 67 11.94 6.38 10.70
CA VAL A 67 11.91 7.24 9.51
C VAL A 67 10.79 6.76 8.59
N ARG A 68 10.00 7.68 8.04
CA ARG A 68 8.97 7.37 7.05
C ARG A 68 9.25 8.11 5.75
N MET A 69 9.22 7.38 4.66
CA MET A 69 9.39 7.90 3.31
C MET A 69 8.31 7.34 2.39
N ASN A 70 7.83 8.14 1.46
CA ASN A 70 6.97 7.67 0.37
C ASN A 70 7.65 7.95 -0.97
N VAL A 71 7.90 6.89 -1.74
CA VAL A 71 8.63 6.95 -3.01
C VAL A 71 7.73 7.30 -4.19
N PHE A 72 6.42 7.41 -3.98
CA PHE A 72 5.45 7.66 -5.05
C PHE A 72 5.78 8.90 -5.91
N LYS A 73 6.37 9.92 -5.31
CA LYS A 73 6.73 11.17 -5.99
C LYS A 73 8.10 11.15 -6.67
N CYS A 74 8.89 10.09 -6.45
CA CYS A 74 10.22 10.00 -7.04
C CYS A 74 10.12 9.42 -8.45
N SER A 75 10.61 10.16 -9.44
CA SER A 75 10.63 9.77 -10.85
C SER A 75 11.94 9.06 -11.24
N ASP A 76 13.01 9.28 -10.49
CA ASP A 76 14.34 8.76 -10.76
C ASP A 76 15.17 8.54 -9.48
N GLU A 77 16.40 8.04 -9.67
CA GLU A 77 17.35 7.78 -8.58
C GLU A 77 17.75 9.05 -7.82
N GLN A 78 17.85 10.20 -8.51
CA GLN A 78 18.30 11.46 -7.88
C GLN A 78 17.23 12.00 -6.93
N GLU A 79 15.97 11.98 -7.36
CA GLU A 79 14.84 12.35 -6.51
C GLU A 79 14.69 11.39 -5.33
N PHE A 80 14.97 10.09 -5.54
CA PHE A 80 15.01 9.13 -4.46
C PHE A 80 16.07 9.49 -3.42
N TYR A 81 17.33 9.73 -3.83
CA TYR A 81 18.41 10.09 -2.90
C TYR A 81 18.10 11.38 -2.13
N ALA A 82 17.61 12.41 -2.82
CA ALA A 82 17.24 13.67 -2.18
C ALA A 82 16.13 13.50 -1.14
N SER A 83 15.08 12.75 -1.49
CA SER A 83 13.96 12.45 -0.60
C SER A 83 14.39 11.57 0.58
N PHE A 84 15.24 10.57 0.35
CA PHE A 84 15.76 9.70 1.38
C PHE A 84 16.60 10.47 2.40
N ALA A 85 17.57 11.27 1.95
CA ALA A 85 18.37 12.12 2.81
C ALA A 85 17.48 13.07 3.64
N LYS A 86 16.53 13.74 2.99
CA LYS A 86 15.57 14.63 3.65
C LYS A 86 14.79 13.91 4.75
N CYS A 87 14.21 12.75 4.46
CA CYS A 87 13.42 11.99 5.43
C CYS A 87 14.26 11.52 6.61
N VAL A 88 15.46 10.98 6.35
CA VAL A 88 16.37 10.51 7.41
C VAL A 88 16.80 11.67 8.30
N MET A 89 17.27 12.77 7.72
CA MET A 89 17.77 13.91 8.47
C MET A 89 16.66 14.60 9.28
N SER A 90 15.47 14.77 8.72
CA SER A 90 14.35 15.45 9.40
C SER A 90 13.83 14.69 10.63
N GLN A 91 13.98 13.37 10.67
CA GLN A 91 13.54 12.55 11.80
C GLN A 91 14.61 12.43 12.91
N VAL A 92 15.84 12.70 12.56
CA VAL A 92 16.98 12.50 13.44
C VAL A 92 17.38 13.79 14.17
N SER A 93 17.10 14.93 13.58
CA SER A 93 17.47 16.24 14.12
C SER A 93 16.30 16.89 14.86
N SER A 94 16.54 17.30 16.09
CA SER A 94 15.53 17.89 16.99
C SER A 94 15.25 19.38 16.74
N SER A 95 16.13 20.05 15.98
CA SER A 95 15.99 21.46 15.59
C SER A 95 16.64 21.72 14.24
N ILE A 96 16.33 22.85 13.63
CA ILE A 96 16.89 23.26 12.33
C ILE A 96 18.41 23.50 12.44
N GLU A 97 18.88 24.07 13.53
CA GLU A 97 20.29 24.30 13.76
C GLU A 97 21.06 22.97 13.87
N ASN A 98 20.50 21.99 14.58
CA ASN A 98 21.01 20.64 14.63
C ASN A 98 20.97 19.95 13.27
N LEU A 99 19.89 20.15 12.51
CA LEU A 99 19.75 19.62 11.16
C LEU A 99 20.85 20.12 10.21
N MET A 100 21.17 21.41 10.24
CA MET A 100 22.24 21.98 9.43
C MET A 100 23.64 21.50 9.89
N SER A 101 23.85 21.39 11.19
CA SER A 101 25.08 20.85 11.77
C SER A 101 25.26 19.38 11.42
N ASP A 102 24.22 18.59 11.64
CA ASP A 102 24.19 17.16 11.31
C ASP A 102 24.38 16.92 9.81
N ALA A 103 23.70 17.72 8.94
CA ALA A 103 23.85 17.61 7.49
C ALA A 103 25.29 17.88 7.02
N ARG A 104 25.93 18.92 7.54
CA ARG A 104 27.35 19.23 7.21
C ARG A 104 28.31 18.15 7.69
N GLU A 105 28.01 17.55 8.81
CA GLU A 105 28.86 16.52 9.41
C GLU A 105 28.69 15.16 8.74
N PHE A 106 27.45 14.75 8.47
CA PHE A 106 27.16 13.43 7.91
C PHE A 106 27.28 13.36 6.39
N ILE A 107 27.09 14.50 5.69
CA ILE A 107 27.06 14.55 4.24
C ILE A 107 27.97 15.69 3.77
N SER A 108 29.30 15.45 3.82
CA SER A 108 30.29 16.45 3.40
C SER A 108 30.18 16.87 1.92
N SER A 109 29.48 16.08 1.12
CA SER A 109 29.27 16.30 -0.32
C SER A 109 27.92 16.92 -0.69
N LEU A 110 26.99 17.08 0.26
CA LEU A 110 25.72 17.74 0.03
C LEU A 110 25.76 19.18 0.55
N LEU A 111 25.46 20.14 -0.33
CA LEU A 111 25.20 21.50 0.09
C LEU A 111 23.73 21.62 0.50
N PRO A 112 23.41 21.63 1.81
CA PRO A 112 22.04 21.84 2.24
C PRO A 112 21.59 23.24 1.85
N LYS A 113 20.54 23.34 1.04
CA LYS A 113 19.86 24.60 0.75
C LYS A 113 18.64 24.67 1.64
N VAL A 114 18.62 25.60 2.57
CA VAL A 114 17.42 25.90 3.36
C VAL A 114 16.70 27.05 2.67
N SER A 115 15.51 26.81 2.16
CA SER A 115 14.62 27.86 1.67
C SER A 115 13.45 28.04 2.64
N ILE A 116 13.07 29.29 2.90
CA ILE A 116 11.87 29.61 3.66
C ILE A 116 10.74 29.65 2.64
N SER A 117 9.83 28.71 2.71
CA SER A 117 8.79 28.54 1.68
C SER A 117 7.42 29.11 2.06
N ASP A 118 7.25 29.63 3.29
CA ASP A 118 5.95 30.14 3.73
C ASP A 118 6.12 31.35 4.70
N PRO A 119 5.25 32.40 4.62
CA PRO A 119 5.16 33.45 5.62
C PRO A 119 4.88 32.97 7.06
N ALA A 120 4.40 31.74 7.22
CA ALA A 120 4.21 31.07 8.53
C ALA A 120 5.47 30.45 9.11
N GLY A 121 6.65 30.60 8.49
CA GLY A 121 7.93 30.13 9.02
C GLY A 121 8.20 28.63 8.84
N GLN A 122 7.50 27.96 7.93
CA GLN A 122 7.86 26.59 7.56
C GLN A 122 9.13 26.61 6.68
N TYR A 123 10.13 25.85 7.12
CA TYR A 123 11.39 25.74 6.40
C TYR A 123 11.34 24.55 5.45
N GLU A 124 11.66 24.79 4.20
CA GLU A 124 11.85 23.70 3.23
C GLU A 124 13.35 23.39 3.13
N LEU A 125 13.69 22.16 3.53
CA LEU A 125 15.03 21.64 3.35
C LEU A 125 15.14 21.00 1.98
N SER A 126 15.89 21.62 1.08
CA SER A 126 16.27 21.03 -0.20
C SER A 126 17.77 20.71 -0.20
N PHE A 127 18.13 19.56 -0.73
CA PHE A 127 19.53 19.20 -0.96
C PHE A 127 19.85 19.46 -2.44
N GLY A 128 20.80 20.36 -2.70
CA GLY A 128 21.38 20.51 -4.03
C GLY A 128 22.36 19.36 -4.26
N LEU A 129 21.99 18.39 -5.06
CA LEU A 129 22.94 17.38 -5.55
C LEU A 129 23.79 18.05 -6.64
N ASP A 130 25.12 18.12 -6.46
CA ASP A 130 25.99 18.46 -7.57
C ASP A 130 26.11 17.23 -8.49
N VAL A 131 25.38 17.28 -9.57
CA VAL A 131 25.14 16.17 -10.53
C VAL A 131 26.44 15.66 -11.21
N ARG A 132 27.57 16.31 -10.97
CA ARG A 132 28.82 16.01 -11.68
C ARG A 132 29.69 14.92 -11.05
N SER A 133 29.35 14.43 -9.85
CA SER A 133 30.09 13.37 -9.17
C SER A 133 29.18 12.23 -8.73
N ASN A 134 29.28 11.11 -9.40
CA ASN A 134 28.51 9.87 -9.20
C ASN A 134 28.66 9.22 -7.79
N PRO A 135 29.66 9.52 -6.94
CA PRO A 135 29.80 8.94 -5.60
C PRO A 135 28.81 9.49 -4.55
N ILE A 136 28.16 10.63 -4.82
CA ILE A 136 27.33 11.33 -3.81
C ILE A 136 26.07 10.58 -3.45
N GLY A 137 25.45 9.88 -4.41
CA GLY A 137 24.23 9.11 -4.16
C GLY A 137 24.46 7.92 -3.21
N GLU A 138 25.58 7.24 -3.35
CA GLU A 138 25.92 6.06 -2.56
C GLU A 138 26.21 6.44 -1.09
N ASP A 139 26.92 7.55 -0.84
CA ASP A 139 27.16 8.07 0.51
C ASP A 139 25.85 8.35 1.30
N ILE A 140 24.79 8.73 0.59
CA ILE A 140 23.45 8.97 1.18
C ILE A 140 22.84 7.67 1.69
N LEU A 141 23.09 6.56 1.03
CA LEU A 141 22.54 5.25 1.44
C LEU A 141 23.17 4.74 2.75
N ASP A 142 24.40 5.16 3.07
CA ASP A 142 25.09 4.81 4.31
C ASP A 142 24.76 5.75 5.47
N LEU A 143 24.07 6.86 5.18
CA LEU A 143 23.68 7.85 6.18
C LEU A 143 22.93 7.26 7.39
N PRO A 144 21.96 6.35 7.22
CA PRO A 144 21.26 5.75 8.35
C PRO A 144 22.20 5.03 9.33
N GLN A 145 23.15 4.23 8.84
CA GLN A 145 24.09 3.50 9.68
C GLN A 145 25.03 4.46 10.42
N ARG A 146 25.59 5.46 9.74
CA ARG A 146 26.45 6.49 10.36
C ARG A 146 25.73 7.23 11.50
N ILE A 147 24.45 7.55 11.29
CA ILE A 147 23.61 8.21 12.31
C ILE A 147 23.35 7.27 13.47
N ALA A 148 23.01 6.01 13.19
CA ALA A 148 22.77 4.99 14.22
C ALA A 148 23.96 4.83 15.14
N GLU A 149 25.15 4.65 14.59
CA GLU A 149 26.42 4.51 15.32
C GLU A 149 26.72 5.75 16.17
N LYS A 150 26.65 6.94 15.58
CA LYS A 150 26.97 8.18 16.28
C LYS A 150 25.98 8.48 17.41
N LYS A 151 24.68 8.32 17.18
CA LYS A 151 23.64 8.56 18.20
C LYS A 151 23.45 7.38 19.14
N LYS A 152 24.15 6.25 18.91
CA LYS A 152 23.99 5.00 19.66
C LYS A 152 22.53 4.57 19.73
N LYS A 153 21.84 4.64 18.60
CA LYS A 153 20.43 4.30 18.43
C LYS A 153 20.25 3.37 17.26
N LYS A 154 19.13 2.68 17.22
CA LYS A 154 18.69 1.84 16.10
C LYS A 154 17.72 2.61 15.22
N LEU A 155 17.78 2.41 13.92
CA LEU A 155 16.88 3.05 12.96
C LEU A 155 15.96 2.02 12.29
N VAL A 156 14.69 2.38 12.16
CA VAL A 156 13.74 1.63 11.34
C VAL A 156 13.23 2.56 10.24
N ILE A 157 13.54 2.22 9.00
CA ILE A 157 13.20 3.04 7.83
C ILE A 157 12.03 2.37 7.10
N CYS A 158 10.89 3.06 7.08
CA CYS A 158 9.66 2.60 6.44
C CYS A 158 9.46 3.32 5.13
N ILE A 159 9.47 2.57 4.03
CA ILE A 159 9.35 3.11 2.67
C ILE A 159 8.06 2.62 2.04
N ASP A 160 7.12 3.54 1.85
CA ASP A 160 5.84 3.30 1.15
C ASP A 160 6.00 3.42 -0.36
N GLU A 161 5.16 2.70 -1.11
CA GLU A 161 5.14 2.60 -2.57
C GLU A 161 6.50 2.20 -3.16
N PHE A 162 7.20 1.30 -2.45
CA PHE A 162 8.57 0.89 -2.80
C PHE A 162 8.70 0.33 -4.23
N GLN A 163 7.63 -0.26 -4.79
CA GLN A 163 7.67 -0.74 -6.17
C GLN A 163 7.95 0.36 -7.20
N GLN A 164 7.82 1.64 -6.84
CA GLN A 164 8.11 2.75 -7.74
C GLN A 164 9.56 2.73 -8.25
N ILE A 165 10.50 2.21 -7.45
CA ILE A 165 11.90 2.04 -7.90
C ILE A 165 12.02 1.12 -9.13
N GLY A 166 11.03 0.25 -9.34
CA GLY A 166 10.94 -0.63 -10.52
C GLY A 166 10.61 0.10 -11.82
N GLU A 167 10.16 1.36 -11.75
CA GLU A 167 9.81 2.21 -12.89
C GLU A 167 10.95 3.18 -13.27
N PHE A 168 12.05 3.25 -12.49
CA PHE A 168 13.20 4.09 -12.81
C PHE A 168 13.96 3.60 -14.04
N GLY A 169 14.62 4.49 -14.76
CA GLY A 169 15.25 4.20 -16.05
C GLY A 169 16.23 3.01 -16.04
N ASP A 170 17.14 2.92 -15.04
CA ASP A 170 18.02 1.77 -14.80
C ASP A 170 17.69 1.08 -13.48
N SER A 171 16.45 0.67 -13.35
CA SER A 171 15.88 0.08 -12.14
C SER A 171 16.71 -1.08 -11.59
N LEU A 172 17.23 -1.96 -12.45
CA LEU A 172 17.99 -3.12 -11.98
C LEU A 172 19.33 -2.73 -11.38
N ARG A 173 20.04 -1.78 -11.97
CA ARG A 173 21.29 -1.23 -11.43
C ARG A 173 21.01 -0.55 -10.09
N PHE A 174 20.00 0.29 -10.04
CA PHE A 174 19.62 1.00 -8.82
C PHE A 174 19.27 0.04 -7.67
N GLN A 175 18.49 -1.00 -7.95
CA GLN A 175 18.18 -2.03 -6.94
C GLN A 175 19.44 -2.76 -6.43
N LYS A 176 20.44 -3.01 -7.30
CA LYS A 176 21.72 -3.58 -6.88
C LYS A 176 22.49 -2.65 -5.94
N ILE A 177 22.51 -1.35 -6.24
CA ILE A 177 23.14 -0.34 -5.39
C ILE A 177 22.44 -0.28 -4.04
N LEU A 178 21.13 -0.14 -3.99
CA LEU A 178 20.38 -0.15 -2.73
C LEU A 178 20.68 -1.41 -1.90
N ARG A 179 20.65 -2.57 -2.55
CA ARG A 179 20.91 -3.86 -1.89
C ARG A 179 22.31 -3.95 -1.30
N SER A 180 23.34 -3.51 -2.04
CA SER A 180 24.74 -3.59 -1.57
C SER A 180 24.96 -2.76 -0.31
N HIS A 181 24.40 -1.56 -0.22
CA HIS A 181 24.52 -0.71 0.96
C HIS A 181 23.68 -1.21 2.14
N TRP A 182 22.40 -1.49 1.90
CA TRP A 182 21.47 -1.80 2.98
C TRP A 182 21.70 -3.15 3.66
N GLN A 183 22.25 -4.13 2.96
CA GLN A 183 22.56 -5.44 3.55
C GLN A 183 23.72 -5.41 4.54
N GLU A 184 24.59 -4.39 4.49
CA GLU A 184 25.76 -4.25 5.36
C GLU A 184 25.43 -3.51 6.66
N GLN A 185 24.29 -2.84 6.72
CA GLN A 185 23.85 -2.07 7.87
C GLN A 185 23.37 -2.98 8.99
N ARG A 186 23.92 -2.78 10.20
CA ARG A 186 23.66 -3.63 11.38
C ARG A 186 22.70 -3.03 12.37
N ASP A 187 22.62 -1.68 12.41
CA ASP A 187 21.78 -0.93 13.33
C ASP A 187 20.56 -0.32 12.64
N VAL A 188 20.29 -0.75 11.42
CA VAL A 188 19.18 -0.25 10.59
C VAL A 188 18.33 -1.41 10.08
N ALA A 189 17.03 -1.26 10.15
CA ALA A 189 16.07 -2.16 9.50
C ALA A 189 15.17 -1.41 8.52
N TYR A 190 14.80 -2.08 7.45
CA TYR A 190 13.94 -1.55 6.40
C TYR A 190 12.58 -2.26 6.39
N ILE A 191 11.50 -1.48 6.43
CA ILE A 191 10.13 -1.96 6.19
C ILE A 191 9.69 -1.40 4.84
N LEU A 192 9.71 -2.26 3.82
CA LEU A 192 9.46 -1.90 2.43
C LEU A 192 8.06 -2.39 2.04
N TYR A 193 7.17 -1.48 1.67
CA TYR A 193 5.80 -1.86 1.34
C TYR A 193 5.27 -1.08 0.14
N GLY A 194 4.29 -1.68 -0.53
CA GLY A 194 3.73 -1.08 -1.72
C GLY A 194 2.41 -1.69 -2.15
N SER A 195 1.70 -0.99 -3.02
CA SER A 195 0.33 -1.31 -3.41
C SER A 195 0.22 -2.14 -4.69
N LYS A 196 1.24 -2.12 -5.57
CA LYS A 196 1.26 -2.91 -6.81
C LYS A 196 1.84 -4.30 -6.53
N LYS A 197 0.98 -5.23 -6.12
CA LYS A 197 1.35 -6.60 -5.69
C LYS A 197 2.26 -7.30 -6.70
N HIS A 198 1.95 -7.25 -7.99
CA HIS A 198 2.74 -7.90 -9.03
C HIS A 198 4.17 -7.34 -9.14
N MET A 199 4.36 -6.02 -8.97
CA MET A 199 5.69 -5.40 -8.99
C MET A 199 6.48 -5.73 -7.72
N MET A 200 5.85 -5.70 -6.56
CA MET A 200 6.47 -6.13 -5.30
C MET A 200 6.91 -7.60 -5.36
N LEU A 201 6.06 -8.48 -5.90
CA LEU A 201 6.43 -9.89 -6.12
C LEU A 201 7.60 -10.04 -7.09
N LYS A 202 7.69 -9.22 -8.13
CA LYS A 202 8.85 -9.21 -9.02
C LYS A 202 10.12 -8.81 -8.30
N ILE A 203 10.09 -7.73 -7.50
CA ILE A 203 11.27 -7.22 -6.78
C ILE A 203 11.77 -8.20 -5.72
N PHE A 204 10.86 -8.79 -4.91
CA PHE A 204 11.23 -9.61 -3.74
C PHE A 204 11.14 -11.11 -3.95
N GLY A 205 10.36 -11.58 -4.93
CA GLY A 205 10.05 -13.00 -5.14
C GLY A 205 10.84 -13.67 -6.26
N GLU A 206 11.36 -12.93 -7.25
CA GLU A 206 12.10 -13.50 -8.34
C GLU A 206 13.58 -13.73 -7.98
N TYR A 207 14.06 -14.95 -8.22
CA TYR A 207 15.42 -15.40 -7.83
C TYR A 207 16.56 -14.54 -8.38
N ASN A 208 16.39 -13.98 -9.57
CA ASN A 208 17.40 -13.15 -10.26
C ASN A 208 17.34 -11.66 -9.89
N MET A 209 16.42 -11.27 -9.01
CA MET A 209 16.27 -9.87 -8.59
C MET A 209 17.13 -9.54 -7.35
N PRO A 210 17.68 -8.31 -7.25
CA PRO A 210 18.58 -7.93 -6.16
C PRO A 210 17.97 -8.10 -4.77
N PHE A 211 16.68 -7.83 -4.60
CA PHE A 211 15.99 -7.93 -3.31
C PHE A 211 15.47 -9.33 -2.97
N TYR A 212 15.76 -10.33 -3.81
CA TYR A 212 15.44 -11.71 -3.45
C TYR A 212 16.09 -12.10 -2.11
N ARG A 213 15.27 -12.57 -1.16
CA ARG A 213 15.70 -12.89 0.23
C ARG A 213 16.41 -11.73 0.95
N PHE A 214 15.93 -10.49 0.76
CA PHE A 214 16.46 -9.34 1.50
C PHE A 214 16.03 -9.33 2.97
N GLY A 215 14.92 -9.94 3.31
CA GLY A 215 14.37 -10.03 4.65
C GLY A 215 13.15 -10.94 4.68
N ASP A 216 12.32 -10.75 5.68
CA ASP A 216 11.05 -11.46 5.81
C ASP A 216 10.01 -10.89 4.84
N ILE A 217 9.24 -11.77 4.19
CA ILE A 217 8.13 -11.36 3.31
C ILE A 217 6.82 -11.62 4.04
N MET A 218 6.08 -10.55 4.28
CA MET A 218 4.75 -10.59 4.89
C MET A 218 3.68 -10.37 3.82
N PHE A 219 2.89 -11.39 3.56
CA PHE A 219 1.66 -11.24 2.78
C PHE A 219 0.53 -10.82 3.72
N LEU A 220 -0.12 -9.70 3.41
CA LEU A 220 -1.24 -9.25 4.21
C LEU A 220 -2.53 -9.89 3.68
N PRO A 221 -3.18 -10.80 4.43
CA PRO A 221 -4.43 -11.43 4.01
C PRO A 221 -5.61 -10.46 4.08
N LYS A 222 -6.78 -10.83 3.56
CA LYS A 222 -8.04 -10.15 3.89
C LYS A 222 -8.34 -10.35 5.37
N ILE A 223 -8.93 -9.36 6.02
CA ILE A 223 -9.52 -9.51 7.36
C ILE A 223 -10.68 -10.48 7.25
N SER A 224 -10.83 -11.36 8.22
CA SER A 224 -11.89 -12.38 8.18
C SER A 224 -13.29 -11.79 8.31
N THR A 225 -14.30 -12.48 7.79
CA THR A 225 -15.70 -12.08 7.97
C THR A 225 -16.08 -12.00 9.45
N ALA A 226 -15.53 -12.90 10.28
CA ALA A 226 -15.80 -12.92 11.72
C ALA A 226 -15.25 -11.67 12.41
N ASP A 227 -14.01 -11.28 12.13
CA ASP A 227 -13.39 -10.07 12.71
C ASP A 227 -14.09 -8.80 12.22
N TRP A 228 -14.51 -8.76 10.94
CA TRP A 228 -15.32 -7.67 10.43
C TRP A 228 -16.68 -7.58 11.11
N SER A 229 -17.35 -8.72 11.32
CA SER A 229 -18.65 -8.78 11.98
C SER A 229 -18.57 -8.22 13.41
N GLU A 230 -17.60 -8.68 14.20
CA GLU A 230 -17.38 -8.20 15.57
C GLU A 230 -17.11 -6.68 15.59
N TYR A 231 -16.23 -6.21 14.73
CA TYR A 231 -15.91 -4.78 14.63
C TYR A 231 -17.12 -3.94 14.24
N ILE A 232 -17.88 -4.31 13.21
CA ILE A 232 -19.05 -3.57 12.73
C ILE A 232 -20.11 -3.50 13.83
N VAL A 233 -20.43 -4.64 14.48
CA VAL A 233 -21.39 -4.68 15.58
C VAL A 233 -20.97 -3.75 16.71
N SER A 234 -19.70 -3.77 17.11
CA SER A 234 -19.18 -2.90 18.16
C SER A 234 -19.27 -1.42 17.79
N CYS A 235 -18.99 -1.06 16.55
CA CYS A 235 -19.09 0.31 16.03
C CYS A 235 -20.53 0.84 16.07
N PHE A 236 -21.50 0.03 15.65
CA PHE A 236 -22.92 0.40 15.76
C PHE A 236 -23.34 0.59 17.21
N ALA A 237 -22.98 -0.35 18.09
CA ALA A 237 -23.33 -0.32 19.51
C ALA A 237 -22.77 0.91 20.24
N ARG A 238 -21.51 1.28 19.97
CA ARG A 238 -20.88 2.48 20.57
C ARG A 238 -21.63 3.78 20.26
N THR A 239 -22.42 3.80 19.20
CA THR A 239 -23.17 4.98 18.76
C THR A 239 -24.66 4.90 19.02
N GLY A 240 -25.11 3.89 19.80
CA GLY A 240 -26.52 3.70 20.17
C GLY A 240 -27.39 3.11 19.05
N LYS A 241 -26.77 2.58 17.99
CA LYS A 241 -27.45 1.85 16.91
C LYS A 241 -27.15 0.35 17.01
N SER A 242 -27.91 -0.46 16.27
CA SER A 242 -27.72 -1.91 16.28
C SER A 242 -27.65 -2.48 14.87
N ILE A 243 -26.88 -3.57 14.74
CA ILE A 243 -26.81 -4.45 13.57
C ILE A 243 -26.59 -5.87 14.07
N SER A 244 -27.24 -6.88 13.50
CA SER A 244 -26.97 -8.26 13.89
C SER A 244 -25.63 -8.75 13.36
N ALA A 245 -25.03 -9.77 14.01
CA ALA A 245 -23.77 -10.36 13.57
C ALA A 245 -23.87 -10.98 12.19
N GLU A 246 -25.04 -11.59 11.87
CA GLU A 246 -25.32 -12.17 10.55
C GLU A 246 -25.35 -11.07 9.47
N LEU A 247 -26.02 -9.95 9.76
CA LEU A 247 -26.11 -8.84 8.81
C LEU A 247 -24.77 -8.11 8.65
N ALA A 248 -23.99 -7.99 9.71
CA ALA A 248 -22.62 -7.46 9.65
C ALA A 248 -21.70 -8.36 8.80
N SER A 249 -21.85 -9.68 8.92
CA SER A 249 -21.16 -10.66 8.09
C SER A 249 -21.58 -10.54 6.62
N TYR A 250 -22.87 -10.47 6.36
CA TYR A 250 -23.41 -10.24 5.03
C TYR A 250 -22.83 -8.97 4.40
N LEU A 251 -22.83 -7.85 5.12
CA LEU A 251 -22.24 -6.58 4.66
C LEU A 251 -20.78 -6.75 4.22
N ALA A 252 -19.97 -7.41 5.02
CA ALA A 252 -18.54 -7.63 4.72
C ALA A 252 -18.34 -8.53 3.49
N GLU A 253 -19.14 -9.58 3.36
CA GLU A 253 -19.10 -10.52 2.23
C GLU A 253 -19.56 -9.90 0.90
N ARG A 254 -20.53 -8.97 0.93
CA ARG A 254 -21.00 -8.25 -0.28
C ARG A 254 -19.88 -7.50 -1.00
N VAL A 255 -18.84 -7.10 -0.28
CA VAL A 255 -17.65 -6.44 -0.82
C VAL A 255 -16.39 -7.28 -0.62
N GLU A 256 -16.54 -8.61 -0.54
CA GLU A 256 -15.48 -9.62 -0.46
C GLU A 256 -14.44 -9.33 0.65
N ASN A 257 -14.85 -8.83 1.81
CA ASN A 257 -13.96 -8.46 2.93
C ASN A 257 -12.86 -7.46 2.55
N HIS A 258 -13.07 -6.65 1.52
CA HIS A 258 -12.11 -5.64 1.11
C HIS A 258 -12.12 -4.46 2.07
N SER A 259 -11.06 -4.25 2.84
CA SER A 259 -11.01 -3.35 4.00
C SER A 259 -11.58 -1.95 3.75
N TYR A 260 -11.24 -1.35 2.61
CA TYR A 260 -11.75 -0.04 2.25
C TYR A 260 -13.28 -0.04 2.04
N TYR A 261 -13.78 -1.04 1.31
CA TYR A 261 -15.20 -1.10 0.97
C TYR A 261 -16.06 -1.59 2.13
N VAL A 262 -15.53 -2.45 3.02
CA VAL A 262 -16.24 -2.81 4.25
C VAL A 262 -16.48 -1.57 5.11
N GLN A 263 -15.46 -0.75 5.33
CA GLN A 263 -15.58 0.50 6.06
C GLN A 263 -16.55 1.49 5.39
N GLN A 264 -16.45 1.63 4.06
CA GLN A 264 -17.31 2.53 3.29
C GLN A 264 -18.77 2.08 3.34
N LEU A 265 -19.04 0.78 3.12
CA LEU A 265 -20.40 0.23 3.15
C LEU A 265 -21.00 0.26 4.56
N ALA A 266 -20.19 -0.06 5.59
CA ALA A 266 -20.62 0.03 6.98
C ALA A 266 -20.97 1.48 7.37
N GLN A 267 -20.18 2.47 6.95
CA GLN A 267 -20.48 3.87 7.15
C GLN A 267 -21.78 4.29 6.44
N ALA A 268 -21.93 3.91 5.18
CA ALA A 268 -23.12 4.24 4.37
C ALA A 268 -24.39 3.61 4.94
N SER A 269 -24.31 2.38 5.44
CA SER A 269 -25.40 1.69 6.13
C SER A 269 -25.72 2.33 7.48
N TRP A 270 -24.69 2.64 8.27
CA TRP A 270 -24.84 3.30 9.56
C TRP A 270 -25.53 4.68 9.44
N LEU A 271 -25.18 5.48 8.44
CA LEU A 271 -25.79 6.78 8.16
C LEU A 271 -27.29 6.66 7.84
N ARG A 272 -27.72 5.57 7.22
CA ARG A 272 -29.11 5.30 6.85
C ARG A 272 -29.92 4.64 7.97
N THR A 273 -29.26 4.08 8.96
CA THR A 273 -29.89 3.41 10.10
C THR A 273 -30.37 4.44 11.12
N ALA A 274 -31.61 4.37 11.54
CA ALA A 274 -32.11 5.13 12.69
C ALA A 274 -31.72 4.42 14.00
N ASP A 275 -32.29 3.24 14.26
CA ASP A 275 -32.07 2.45 15.47
C ASP A 275 -31.44 1.08 15.17
N ALA A 276 -32.05 0.31 14.28
CA ALA A 276 -31.61 -1.03 13.86
C ALA A 276 -31.39 -1.10 12.36
N CYS A 277 -30.24 -1.63 11.95
CA CYS A 277 -29.92 -1.85 10.54
C CYS A 277 -30.68 -3.05 9.99
N SER A 278 -31.12 -2.97 8.73
CA SER A 278 -31.74 -4.07 8.00
C SER A 278 -30.97 -4.39 6.73
N GLU A 279 -31.26 -5.55 6.11
CA GLU A 279 -30.67 -5.96 4.83
C GLU A 279 -30.95 -4.94 3.72
N ASP A 280 -32.20 -4.44 3.62
CA ASP A 280 -32.58 -3.39 2.67
C ASP A 280 -31.69 -2.13 2.82
N ILE A 281 -31.34 -1.74 4.04
CA ILE A 281 -30.46 -0.59 4.30
C ILE A 281 -29.04 -0.85 3.77
N VAL A 282 -28.53 -2.07 3.95
CA VAL A 282 -27.20 -2.46 3.43
C VAL A 282 -27.20 -2.48 1.91
N ASP A 283 -28.23 -3.04 1.29
CA ASP A 283 -28.34 -3.13 -0.17
C ASP A 283 -28.51 -1.75 -0.81
N LEU A 284 -29.37 -0.88 -0.27
CA LEU A 284 -29.51 0.51 -0.70
C LEU A 284 -28.20 1.31 -0.54
N ALA A 285 -27.45 1.04 0.52
CA ALA A 285 -26.14 1.66 0.70
C ALA A 285 -25.14 1.20 -0.37
N LEU A 286 -25.14 -0.09 -0.70
CA LEU A 286 -24.27 -0.65 -1.74
C LEU A 286 -24.63 -0.12 -3.14
N GLU A 287 -25.93 -0.03 -3.47
CA GLU A 287 -26.40 0.59 -4.71
C GLU A 287 -25.91 2.03 -4.84
N SER A 288 -26.01 2.82 -3.75
CA SER A 288 -25.53 4.20 -3.76
C SER A 288 -24.00 4.29 -3.97
N ILE A 289 -23.22 3.32 -3.49
CA ILE A 289 -21.78 3.25 -3.75
C ILE A 289 -21.49 2.91 -5.22
N LEU A 290 -22.23 1.95 -5.79
CA LEU A 290 -22.12 1.59 -7.20
C LEU A 290 -22.44 2.78 -8.11
N ASP A 291 -23.52 3.50 -7.82
CA ASP A 291 -23.92 4.69 -8.59
C ASP A 291 -22.90 5.82 -8.50
N ALA A 292 -22.34 6.06 -7.31
CA ALA A 292 -21.29 7.06 -7.12
C ALA A 292 -19.99 6.73 -7.87
N LEU A 293 -19.68 5.45 -8.05
CA LEU A 293 -18.48 4.97 -8.76
C LEU A 293 -18.72 4.69 -10.25
N ASN A 294 -19.96 4.72 -10.72
CA ASN A 294 -20.35 4.35 -12.09
C ASN A 294 -19.52 5.08 -13.16
N LEU A 295 -19.41 6.41 -13.06
CA LEU A 295 -18.64 7.19 -14.04
C LEU A 295 -17.15 6.82 -14.03
N GLN A 296 -16.58 6.55 -12.85
CA GLN A 296 -15.18 6.14 -12.72
C GLN A 296 -14.97 4.77 -13.38
N PHE A 297 -15.91 3.84 -13.22
CA PHE A 297 -15.83 2.52 -13.81
C PHE A 297 -16.00 2.56 -15.33
N ILE A 298 -16.94 3.37 -15.84
CA ILE A 298 -17.09 3.63 -17.29
C ILE A 298 -15.78 4.17 -17.85
N ASN A 299 -15.19 5.22 -17.25
CA ASN A 299 -13.93 5.79 -17.69
C ASN A 299 -12.80 4.74 -17.70
N THR A 300 -12.77 3.84 -16.71
CA THR A 300 -11.81 2.74 -16.69
C THR A 300 -12.01 1.81 -17.89
N MET A 301 -13.26 1.41 -18.16
CA MET A 301 -13.58 0.55 -19.32
C MET A 301 -13.24 1.21 -20.66
N ASP A 302 -13.39 2.52 -20.78
CA ASP A 302 -13.09 3.28 -22.01
C ASP A 302 -11.58 3.31 -22.33
N THR A 303 -10.72 3.12 -21.33
CA THR A 303 -9.26 2.97 -21.56
C THR A 303 -8.84 1.61 -22.09
N LEU A 304 -9.78 0.69 -22.22
CA LEU A 304 -9.53 -0.71 -22.60
C LEU A 304 -9.97 -1.00 -24.02
N THR A 305 -9.23 -1.91 -24.68
CA THR A 305 -9.67 -2.47 -25.94
C THR A 305 -10.88 -3.40 -25.76
N ASP A 306 -11.67 -3.63 -26.82
CA ASP A 306 -12.83 -4.53 -26.76
C ASP A 306 -12.47 -5.92 -26.19
N LYS A 307 -11.33 -6.49 -26.60
CA LYS A 307 -10.89 -7.78 -26.09
C LYS A 307 -10.51 -7.75 -24.61
N GLN A 308 -9.94 -6.64 -24.13
CA GLN A 308 -9.66 -6.46 -22.70
C GLN A 308 -10.94 -6.31 -21.89
N ARG A 309 -11.92 -5.55 -22.38
CA ARG A 309 -13.28 -5.44 -21.77
C ARG A 309 -13.95 -6.81 -21.68
N ASN A 310 -13.97 -7.54 -22.79
CA ASN A 310 -14.55 -8.86 -22.85
C ASN A 310 -13.85 -9.86 -21.91
N TYR A 311 -12.53 -9.78 -21.77
CA TYR A 311 -11.79 -10.60 -20.82
C TYR A 311 -12.16 -10.26 -19.36
N LEU A 312 -12.30 -8.98 -19.01
CA LEU A 312 -12.78 -8.58 -17.68
C LEU A 312 -14.19 -9.09 -17.39
N CYS A 313 -15.10 -9.03 -18.36
CA CYS A 313 -16.44 -9.60 -18.22
C CYS A 313 -16.38 -11.11 -17.98
N ALA A 314 -15.52 -11.83 -18.72
CA ALA A 314 -15.33 -13.26 -18.47
C ALA A 314 -14.77 -13.56 -17.07
N VAL A 315 -13.83 -12.73 -16.57
CA VAL A 315 -13.32 -12.85 -15.18
C VAL A 315 -14.43 -12.56 -14.18
N ALA A 316 -15.22 -11.51 -14.41
CA ALA A 316 -16.36 -11.15 -13.55
C ALA A 316 -17.39 -12.28 -13.47
N ASP A 317 -17.65 -12.98 -14.56
CA ASP A 317 -18.58 -14.14 -14.62
C ASP A 317 -17.99 -15.41 -13.98
N GLY A 318 -16.77 -15.35 -13.44
CA GLY A 318 -16.13 -16.48 -12.76
C GLY A 318 -15.56 -17.55 -13.69
N VAL A 319 -15.29 -17.21 -14.95
CA VAL A 319 -14.66 -18.15 -15.89
C VAL A 319 -13.30 -18.58 -15.38
N SER A 320 -13.03 -19.88 -15.39
CA SER A 320 -11.74 -20.47 -14.98
C SER A 320 -10.90 -21.00 -16.15
N GLN A 321 -11.55 -21.33 -17.29
CA GLN A 321 -10.91 -21.90 -18.48
C GLN A 321 -10.98 -20.93 -19.67
N PHE A 322 -10.18 -19.88 -19.62
CA PHE A 322 -10.19 -18.82 -20.65
C PHE A 322 -9.76 -19.28 -22.07
N SER A 323 -9.05 -20.40 -22.17
CA SER A 323 -8.56 -20.93 -23.44
C SER A 323 -9.47 -21.98 -24.07
N SER A 324 -10.63 -22.30 -23.47
CA SER A 324 -11.60 -23.22 -24.06
C SER A 324 -12.27 -22.60 -25.30
N VAL A 325 -12.62 -23.42 -26.27
CA VAL A 325 -13.27 -22.96 -27.52
C VAL A 325 -14.56 -22.20 -27.21
N ASP A 326 -15.34 -22.71 -26.31
CA ASP A 326 -16.63 -22.10 -25.91
C ASP A 326 -16.42 -20.73 -25.27
N THR A 327 -15.43 -20.58 -24.37
CA THR A 327 -15.13 -19.29 -23.72
C THR A 327 -14.59 -18.29 -24.73
N LEU A 328 -13.67 -18.71 -25.62
CA LEU A 328 -13.11 -17.85 -26.65
C LEU A 328 -14.19 -17.30 -27.59
N ALA A 329 -15.17 -18.16 -27.97
CA ALA A 329 -16.29 -17.77 -28.81
C ALA A 329 -17.29 -16.88 -28.05
N LYS A 330 -17.72 -17.30 -26.83
CA LYS A 330 -18.70 -16.59 -26.02
C LYS A 330 -18.31 -15.15 -25.72
N TYR A 331 -17.03 -14.93 -25.36
CA TYR A 331 -16.54 -13.60 -24.99
C TYR A 331 -15.71 -12.93 -26.10
N ASN A 332 -15.67 -13.47 -27.31
CA ASN A 332 -14.93 -12.92 -28.43
C ASN A 332 -13.45 -12.58 -28.09
N LEU A 333 -12.76 -13.48 -27.39
CA LEU A 333 -11.38 -13.25 -26.92
C LEU A 333 -10.32 -13.46 -28.00
N GLY A 334 -10.70 -14.01 -29.14
CA GLY A 334 -9.82 -14.33 -30.26
C GLY A 334 -9.14 -15.69 -30.07
N SER A 335 -7.82 -15.79 -30.25
CA SER A 335 -7.09 -17.04 -30.13
C SER A 335 -6.57 -17.30 -28.71
N THR A 336 -6.20 -18.55 -28.42
CA THR A 336 -5.57 -18.93 -27.16
C THR A 336 -4.29 -18.13 -26.85
N GLY A 337 -3.52 -17.75 -27.88
CA GLY A 337 -2.32 -16.91 -27.73
C GLY A 337 -2.63 -15.50 -27.18
N ASN A 338 -3.82 -14.96 -27.47
CA ASN A 338 -4.24 -13.66 -26.97
C ASN A 338 -4.48 -13.65 -25.46
N ILE A 339 -4.89 -14.76 -24.86
CA ILE A 339 -5.23 -14.84 -23.44
C ILE A 339 -4.06 -14.39 -22.54
N ARG A 340 -2.84 -14.80 -22.87
CA ARG A 340 -1.64 -14.38 -22.13
C ARG A 340 -1.40 -12.87 -22.26
N ILE A 341 -1.60 -12.32 -23.45
CA ILE A 341 -1.41 -10.87 -23.73
C ILE A 341 -2.44 -10.06 -22.96
N LEU A 342 -3.74 -10.46 -23.03
CA LEU A 342 -4.84 -9.80 -22.31
C LEU A 342 -4.62 -9.82 -20.80
N LYS A 343 -4.26 -11.00 -20.28
CA LYS A 343 -3.98 -11.17 -18.85
C LYS A 343 -2.84 -10.27 -18.39
N ASN A 344 -1.70 -10.27 -19.09
CA ASN A 344 -0.56 -9.43 -18.73
C ASN A 344 -0.91 -7.93 -18.81
N ALA A 345 -1.61 -7.50 -19.84
CA ALA A 345 -2.01 -6.10 -20.00
C ALA A 345 -2.94 -5.62 -18.88
N LEU A 346 -3.91 -6.44 -18.48
CA LEU A 346 -4.84 -6.11 -17.41
C LEU A 346 -4.18 -6.17 -16.02
N GLN A 347 -3.23 -7.09 -15.83
CA GLN A 347 -2.43 -7.17 -14.60
C GLN A 347 -1.51 -5.95 -14.46
N THR A 348 -0.87 -5.51 -15.54
CA THR A 348 -0.04 -4.29 -15.54
C THR A 348 -0.86 -3.04 -15.22
N LYS A 349 -2.15 -3.03 -15.60
CA LYS A 349 -3.10 -1.95 -15.27
C LYS A 349 -3.68 -2.07 -13.85
N ASP A 350 -3.26 -3.05 -13.05
CA ASP A 350 -3.80 -3.36 -11.70
C ASP A 350 -5.34 -3.63 -11.69
N LEU A 351 -5.91 -4.12 -12.79
CA LEU A 351 -7.34 -4.45 -12.87
C LEU A 351 -7.64 -5.89 -12.44
N ILE A 352 -6.69 -6.79 -12.62
CA ILE A 352 -6.80 -8.19 -12.21
C ILE A 352 -5.63 -8.63 -11.34
N ASP A 353 -5.90 -9.57 -10.44
CA ASP A 353 -4.89 -10.34 -9.70
C ASP A 353 -4.80 -11.76 -10.27
N VAL A 354 -3.59 -12.31 -10.29
CA VAL A 354 -3.30 -13.64 -10.80
C VAL A 354 -2.57 -14.44 -9.74
N GLU A 355 -3.24 -15.46 -9.22
CA GLU A 355 -2.69 -16.39 -8.23
C GLU A 355 -2.68 -17.81 -8.82
N GLY A 356 -1.53 -18.21 -9.34
CA GLY A 356 -1.42 -19.47 -10.05
C GLY A 356 -2.31 -19.51 -11.30
N ARG A 357 -3.36 -20.34 -11.26
CA ARG A 357 -4.35 -20.44 -12.35
C ARG A 357 -5.58 -19.56 -12.13
N LYS A 358 -5.79 -19.08 -10.93
CA LYS A 358 -6.94 -18.23 -10.59
C LYS A 358 -6.68 -16.80 -11.04
N VAL A 359 -7.66 -16.23 -11.72
CA VAL A 359 -7.70 -14.83 -12.10
C VAL A 359 -8.92 -14.21 -11.44
N SER A 360 -8.74 -13.07 -10.79
CA SER A 360 -9.81 -12.31 -10.14
C SER A 360 -9.67 -10.81 -10.42
N ILE A 361 -10.77 -10.08 -10.38
CA ILE A 361 -10.74 -8.63 -10.45
C ILE A 361 -10.26 -8.10 -9.08
N GLN A 362 -9.34 -7.15 -9.08
CA GLN A 362 -8.76 -6.63 -7.83
C GLN A 362 -9.78 -5.83 -6.99
N ASP A 363 -10.62 -5.06 -7.65
CA ASP A 363 -11.65 -4.25 -7.00
C ASP A 363 -13.01 -5.01 -7.00
N PRO A 364 -13.50 -5.46 -5.84
CA PRO A 364 -14.72 -6.26 -5.76
C PRO A 364 -15.96 -5.46 -6.12
N VAL A 365 -15.98 -4.14 -5.89
CA VAL A 365 -17.12 -3.29 -6.25
C VAL A 365 -17.14 -3.06 -7.77
N PHE A 366 -15.99 -2.93 -8.41
CA PHE A 366 -15.88 -2.94 -9.86
C PHE A 366 -16.33 -4.28 -10.47
N CYS A 367 -15.97 -5.40 -9.84
CA CYS A 367 -16.44 -6.72 -10.24
C CYS A 367 -17.97 -6.83 -10.14
N LEU A 368 -18.56 -6.34 -9.05
CA LEU A 368 -20.01 -6.33 -8.85
C LEU A 368 -20.70 -5.44 -9.89
N TRP A 369 -20.15 -4.25 -10.15
CA TRP A 369 -20.65 -3.32 -11.16
C TRP A 369 -20.64 -3.95 -12.56
N LEU A 370 -19.59 -4.64 -12.96
CA LEU A 370 -19.51 -5.37 -14.22
C LEU A 370 -20.64 -6.40 -14.36
N ARG A 371 -20.95 -7.13 -13.30
CA ARG A 371 -22.00 -8.15 -13.29
C ARG A 371 -23.41 -7.57 -13.31
N THR A 372 -23.63 -6.44 -12.63
CA THR A 372 -25.00 -5.96 -12.36
C THR A 372 -25.42 -4.80 -13.24
N GLN A 373 -24.49 -3.97 -13.66
CA GLN A 373 -24.81 -2.75 -14.42
C GLN A 373 -24.22 -2.77 -15.83
N TYR A 374 -22.94 -3.12 -16.02
CA TYR A 374 -22.30 -3.05 -17.33
C TYR A 374 -22.79 -4.07 -18.35
N GLN A 375 -23.06 -5.31 -17.93
CA GLN A 375 -23.53 -6.37 -18.82
C GLN A 375 -25.02 -6.28 -19.20
N LYS A 376 -25.75 -5.32 -18.64
CA LYS A 376 -27.16 -5.07 -19.00
C LYS A 376 -27.31 -4.15 -20.22
N PHE A 377 -26.22 -3.58 -20.71
CA PHE A 377 -26.12 -2.81 -21.96
C PHE A 377 -25.46 -3.62 -23.06
#